data_8a518f1ddf74283aba2b3c624253534c
#
_entry.id   8a518f1ddf74283aba2b3c624253534c
#
_cell.length_a   1.000
_cell.length_b   1.000
_cell.length_c   1.000
_cell.angle_alpha   90.00
_cell.angle_beta   90.00
_cell.angle_gamma   90.00
#
_symmetry.space_group_name_H-M   'P 1'
#
loop_
_entity.id
_entity.type
_entity.pdbx_description
1 polymer ?
#
loop_
_entity_poly.entity_id
_entity_poly.type
_entity_poly.pdbx_seq_one_letter_code
_entity_poly.pdbx_strand_id
1 'polypeptide(L)'
;METAKEVKQGLRKNFFTVILLAIAGSIIYGLAYFRLYYYDAYIATYHLTNTQMGSLGSAYGFMGLVSYLIGGILADRFAAKKLLVFSLIATGLGGFLHLFFTSFIALFLIYALWGVTSLLTFWPALLKIVRMQANEDEQSRAYGIFEGTRGITNVIHMAIATAIFGFFQKQITEASGLRWIIIFYSVIPIVCGFAFLFLVKEPTRSAEDASGEKLKLQDIVDVLKMPAIWIIIGLMFTSYTFNMSIYYFTPYASNIIGTSAVFAAVVTVLAQYCRLVAAPVGGFVADRFSKSTVMLGGFVAMGIGTALMLAVAGISGQLQIVLLIVAASIVYLAMFSNYGLFFSFMSEGKIPLRLSGIAIGLASTLGYLPEVLAPLAAGNILDRYAGNTGYYIYFGIMIAMAVLGAVLCVVWGRTYGKRYKEEMRQKAAEQSAVENK
;
A
#
# COMPACT_ATOMS: atom_id res chain seq x y z
N MET A 1 46.19 9.04 15.70
CA MET A 1 45.24 9.33 14.60
C MET A 1 43.86 8.91 15.10
N GLU A 2 43.14 9.87 15.69
CA GLU A 2 41.77 9.66 16.11
C GLU A 2 40.89 9.57 14.86
N THR A 3 40.30 8.41 14.61
CA THR A 3 39.26 8.25 13.62
C THR A 3 38.07 9.05 14.10
N ALA A 4 37.78 10.16 13.43
CA ALA A 4 36.57 10.94 13.64
C ALA A 4 35.36 10.01 13.47
N LYS A 5 34.75 9.58 14.58
CA LYS A 5 33.37 9.06 14.59
C LYS A 5 32.49 10.19 14.07
N GLU A 6 32.09 10.13 12.81
CA GLU A 6 31.03 10.99 12.30
C GLU A 6 29.80 10.77 13.19
N VAL A 7 29.51 11.75 14.02
CA VAL A 7 28.33 11.78 14.88
C VAL A 7 27.13 11.72 13.96
N LYS A 8 26.43 10.58 13.89
CA LYS A 8 25.12 10.46 13.24
C LYS A 8 24.26 11.60 13.80
N GLN A 9 23.88 12.52 12.96
CA GLN A 9 23.07 13.66 13.37
C GLN A 9 21.69 13.11 13.72
N GLY A 10 21.29 13.18 15.00
CA GLY A 10 20.04 12.61 15.50
C GLY A 10 18.81 13.15 14.79
N LEU A 11 17.69 12.47 14.91
CA LEU A 11 16.41 12.75 14.26
C LEU A 11 15.97 14.22 14.35
N ARG A 12 16.23 14.88 15.49
CA ARG A 12 15.88 16.30 15.70
C ARG A 12 16.49 17.21 14.64
N LYS A 13 17.74 16.97 14.22
CA LYS A 13 18.44 17.78 13.23
C LYS A 13 17.98 17.47 11.81
N ASN A 14 17.55 16.23 11.58
CA ASN A 14 17.11 15.72 10.28
C ASN A 14 15.59 15.70 10.12
N PHE A 15 14.83 16.22 11.09
CA PHE A 15 13.37 16.18 11.12
C PHE A 15 12.74 16.70 9.83
N PHE A 16 13.20 17.84 9.33
CA PHE A 16 12.71 18.42 8.09
C PHE A 16 12.99 17.54 6.87
N THR A 17 14.13 16.87 6.84
CA THR A 17 14.46 15.92 5.77
C THR A 17 13.50 14.73 5.78
N VAL A 18 13.17 14.19 6.94
CA VAL A 18 12.19 13.09 7.06
C VAL A 18 10.81 13.52 6.56
N ILE A 19 10.38 14.74 6.87
CA ILE A 19 9.12 15.30 6.35
C ILE A 19 9.15 15.42 4.83
N LEU A 20 10.21 15.97 4.24
CA LEU A 20 10.34 16.08 2.79
C LEU A 20 10.32 14.71 2.10
N LEU A 21 11.03 13.74 2.66
CA LEU A 21 11.04 12.36 2.17
C LEU A 21 9.63 11.75 2.23
N ALA A 22 8.88 12.00 3.30
CA ALA A 22 7.52 11.52 3.46
C ALA A 22 6.54 12.16 2.46
N ILE A 23 6.66 13.46 2.22
CA ILE A 23 5.87 14.17 1.20
C ILE A 23 6.12 13.56 -0.18
N ALA A 24 7.37 13.41 -0.59
CA ALA A 24 7.70 12.80 -1.87
C ALA A 24 7.24 11.33 -1.95
N GLY A 25 7.39 10.58 -0.83
CA GLY A 25 6.94 9.19 -0.70
C GLY A 25 5.42 9.00 -0.72
N SER A 26 4.65 10.09 -0.66
CA SER A 26 3.20 10.08 -0.88
C SER A 26 2.87 10.46 -2.33
N ILE A 27 3.40 11.58 -2.79
CA ILE A 27 3.04 12.22 -4.06
C ILE A 27 3.41 11.38 -5.29
N ILE A 28 4.53 10.63 -5.23
CA ILE A 28 5.04 9.85 -6.38
C ILE A 28 4.02 8.83 -6.91
N TYR A 29 3.13 8.38 -6.04
CA TYR A 29 2.10 7.39 -6.40
C TYR A 29 0.86 8.01 -7.05
N GLY A 30 0.72 9.35 -7.02
CA GLY A 30 -0.46 10.03 -7.55
C GLY A 30 -0.78 9.65 -8.99
N LEU A 31 0.21 9.64 -9.90
CA LEU A 31 0.04 9.28 -11.31
C LEU A 31 -0.35 7.82 -11.54
N ALA A 32 0.15 6.89 -10.73
CA ALA A 32 -0.18 5.49 -10.90
C ALA A 32 -1.61 5.15 -10.42
N TYR A 33 -2.10 5.87 -9.40
CA TYR A 33 -3.35 5.53 -8.73
C TYR A 33 -4.53 6.45 -9.06
N PHE A 34 -4.35 7.68 -9.60
CA PHE A 34 -5.47 8.61 -9.86
C PHE A 34 -6.57 7.99 -10.71
N ARG A 35 -6.25 7.15 -11.71
CA ARG A 35 -7.23 6.45 -12.56
C ARG A 35 -8.23 5.61 -11.78
N LEU A 36 -7.85 5.12 -10.61
CA LEU A 36 -8.69 4.27 -9.77
C LEU A 36 -9.76 5.07 -9.00
N TYR A 37 -9.47 6.34 -8.72
CA TYR A 37 -10.42 7.26 -8.09
C TYR A 37 -11.40 7.87 -9.10
N TYR A 38 -10.98 7.99 -10.36
CA TYR A 38 -11.78 8.56 -11.46
C TYR A 38 -11.99 7.51 -12.55
N TYR A 39 -12.36 6.31 -12.13
CA TYR A 39 -12.36 5.09 -12.95
C TYR A 39 -13.15 5.23 -14.24
N ASP A 40 -14.43 5.63 -14.15
CA ASP A 40 -15.33 5.73 -15.30
C ASP A 40 -14.93 6.86 -16.24
N ALA A 41 -14.56 8.02 -15.69
CA ALA A 41 -14.06 9.14 -16.48
C ALA A 41 -12.78 8.76 -17.24
N TYR A 42 -11.89 7.97 -16.61
CA TYR A 42 -10.66 7.50 -17.25
C TYR A 42 -10.96 6.52 -18.40
N ILE A 43 -11.80 5.51 -18.17
CA ILE A 43 -12.21 4.54 -19.19
C ILE A 43 -12.88 5.26 -20.37
N ALA A 44 -13.81 6.17 -20.09
CA ALA A 44 -14.52 6.92 -21.12
C ALA A 44 -13.58 7.82 -21.94
N THR A 45 -12.63 8.50 -21.27
CA THR A 45 -11.70 9.43 -21.95
C THR A 45 -10.71 8.71 -22.86
N TYR A 46 -10.20 7.54 -22.45
CA TYR A 46 -9.19 6.78 -23.19
C TYR A 46 -9.77 5.60 -23.98
N HIS A 47 -11.10 5.45 -23.99
CA HIS A 47 -11.82 4.38 -24.70
C HIS A 47 -11.29 2.97 -24.36
N LEU A 48 -11.05 2.72 -23.06
CA LEU A 48 -10.54 1.46 -22.58
C LEU A 48 -11.66 0.51 -22.18
N THR A 49 -11.39 -0.80 -22.27
CA THR A 49 -12.20 -1.80 -21.56
C THR A 49 -11.77 -1.92 -20.09
N ASN A 50 -12.60 -2.53 -19.23
CA ASN A 50 -12.24 -2.81 -17.85
C ASN A 50 -11.01 -3.72 -17.76
N THR A 51 -10.87 -4.70 -18.67
CA THR A 51 -9.70 -5.57 -18.77
C THR A 51 -8.44 -4.76 -19.10
N GLN A 52 -8.51 -3.83 -20.04
CA GLN A 52 -7.39 -2.94 -20.35
C GLN A 52 -7.04 -2.05 -19.16
N MET A 53 -8.04 -1.48 -18.49
CA MET A 53 -7.84 -0.70 -17.27
C MET A 53 -7.16 -1.52 -16.16
N GLY A 54 -7.60 -2.78 -15.96
CA GLY A 54 -6.98 -3.73 -15.05
C GLY A 54 -5.53 -4.04 -15.44
N SER A 55 -5.27 -4.24 -16.73
CA SER A 55 -3.91 -4.53 -17.27
C SER A 55 -2.91 -3.40 -17.00
N LEU A 56 -3.34 -2.13 -17.03
CA LEU A 56 -2.50 -0.99 -16.63
C LEU A 56 -2.02 -1.15 -15.17
N GLY A 57 -2.96 -1.53 -14.26
CA GLY A 57 -2.64 -1.81 -12.86
C GLY A 57 -1.67 -2.97 -12.69
N SER A 58 -1.88 -4.02 -13.46
CA SER A 58 -1.02 -5.21 -13.41
C SER A 58 0.38 -4.94 -13.96
N ALA A 59 0.53 -4.12 -14.99
CA ALA A 59 1.83 -3.68 -15.49
C ALA A 59 2.61 -2.91 -14.41
N TYR A 60 1.92 -2.02 -13.69
CA TYR A 60 2.48 -1.30 -12.55
C TYR A 60 2.87 -2.25 -11.41
N GLY A 61 1.94 -3.10 -10.95
CA GLY A 61 2.13 -4.02 -9.83
C GLY A 61 3.18 -5.08 -10.09
N PHE A 62 3.35 -5.54 -11.35
CA PHE A 62 4.40 -6.47 -11.71
C PHE A 62 5.80 -5.90 -11.41
N MET A 63 6.03 -4.62 -11.68
CA MET A 63 7.27 -3.96 -11.32
C MET A 63 7.45 -3.87 -9.80
N GLY A 64 6.36 -3.81 -9.03
CA GLY A 64 6.37 -3.91 -7.57
C GLY A 64 6.91 -5.26 -7.09
N LEU A 65 6.43 -6.36 -7.67
CA LEU A 65 6.94 -7.71 -7.34
C LEU A 65 8.44 -7.83 -7.64
N VAL A 66 8.89 -7.33 -8.79
CA VAL A 66 10.32 -7.28 -9.14
C VAL A 66 11.10 -6.44 -8.12
N SER A 67 10.52 -5.32 -7.65
CA SER A 67 11.14 -4.45 -6.64
C SER A 67 11.43 -5.17 -5.32
N TYR A 68 10.53 -6.01 -4.84
CA TYR A 68 10.77 -6.77 -3.59
C TYR A 68 11.95 -7.73 -3.69
N LEU A 69 12.28 -8.21 -4.90
CA LEU A 69 13.39 -9.11 -5.13
C LEU A 69 14.73 -8.40 -5.32
N ILE A 70 14.77 -7.34 -6.11
CA ILE A 70 16.01 -6.70 -6.56
C ILE A 70 16.17 -5.23 -6.15
N GLY A 71 15.12 -4.58 -5.66
CA GLY A 71 15.13 -3.14 -5.36
C GLY A 71 16.12 -2.78 -4.25
N GLY A 72 16.29 -3.63 -3.24
CA GLY A 72 17.30 -3.45 -2.20
C GLY A 72 18.73 -3.46 -2.78
N ILE A 73 19.03 -4.42 -3.66
CA ILE A 73 20.34 -4.52 -4.35
C ILE A 73 20.60 -3.25 -5.17
N LEU A 74 19.57 -2.75 -5.86
CA LEU A 74 19.68 -1.54 -6.66
C LEU A 74 19.96 -0.31 -5.78
N ALA A 75 19.25 -0.17 -4.66
CA ALA A 75 19.46 0.91 -3.69
C ALA A 75 20.83 0.85 -3.01
N ASP A 76 21.46 -0.34 -2.93
CA ASP A 76 22.80 -0.49 -2.41
C ASP A 76 23.89 -0.20 -3.45
N ARG A 77 23.61 -0.43 -4.71
CA ARG A 77 24.58 -0.25 -5.80
C ARG A 77 24.69 1.20 -6.25
N PHE A 78 23.60 1.94 -6.19
CA PHE A 78 23.51 3.34 -6.63
C PHE A 78 23.36 4.28 -5.45
N ALA A 79 23.77 5.55 -5.65
CA ALA A 79 23.55 6.64 -4.69
C ALA A 79 22.05 6.87 -4.50
N ALA A 80 21.55 6.66 -3.28
CA ALA A 80 20.12 6.68 -2.99
C ALA A 80 19.46 8.02 -3.36
N LYS A 81 20.14 9.15 -3.12
CA LYS A 81 19.68 10.49 -3.54
C LYS A 81 19.49 10.57 -5.05
N LYS A 82 20.43 10.03 -5.85
CA LYS A 82 20.34 10.05 -7.32
C LYS A 82 19.15 9.24 -7.80
N LEU A 83 18.90 8.07 -7.18
CA LEU A 83 17.73 7.25 -7.46
C LEU A 83 16.43 7.98 -7.15
N LEU A 84 16.33 8.67 -5.99
CA LEU A 84 15.14 9.45 -5.64
C LEU A 84 14.86 10.56 -6.63
N VAL A 85 15.89 11.37 -6.98
CA VAL A 85 15.75 12.47 -7.92
C VAL A 85 15.35 11.97 -9.31
N PHE A 86 16.05 10.96 -9.81
CA PHE A 86 15.70 10.30 -11.08
C PHE A 86 14.25 9.82 -11.08
N SER A 87 13.84 9.10 -10.04
CA SER A 87 12.50 8.54 -9.92
C SER A 87 11.41 9.59 -9.94
N LEU A 88 11.57 10.66 -9.17
CA LEU A 88 10.61 11.77 -9.10
C LEU A 88 10.48 12.49 -10.45
N ILE A 89 11.60 12.82 -11.08
CA ILE A 89 11.60 13.52 -12.38
C ILE A 89 11.05 12.61 -13.47
N ALA A 90 11.50 11.34 -13.55
CA ALA A 90 11.04 10.40 -14.57
C ALA A 90 9.56 10.06 -14.42
N THR A 91 9.05 9.92 -13.17
CA THR A 91 7.61 9.71 -12.93
C THR A 91 6.80 10.89 -13.42
N GLY A 92 7.20 12.12 -13.10
CA GLY A 92 6.49 13.31 -13.56
C GLY A 92 6.55 13.52 -15.08
N LEU A 93 7.70 13.25 -15.71
CA LEU A 93 7.83 13.27 -17.17
C LEU A 93 6.92 12.21 -17.82
N GLY A 94 6.82 11.01 -17.22
CA GLY A 94 5.86 9.99 -17.65
C GLY A 94 4.42 10.47 -17.64
N GLY A 95 4.05 11.36 -16.69
CA GLY A 95 2.74 12.01 -16.68
C GLY A 95 2.51 12.97 -17.86
N PHE A 96 3.53 13.72 -18.27
CA PHE A 96 3.42 14.51 -19.49
C PHE A 96 3.34 13.64 -20.75
N LEU A 97 4.09 12.52 -20.81
CA LEU A 97 3.92 11.57 -21.93
C LEU A 97 2.50 11.02 -21.98
N HIS A 98 1.87 10.77 -20.84
CA HIS A 98 0.49 10.31 -20.76
C HIS A 98 -0.53 11.30 -21.37
N LEU A 99 -0.24 12.60 -21.38
CA LEU A 99 -1.09 13.61 -22.02
C LEU A 99 -1.05 13.54 -23.55
N PHE A 100 0.04 13.05 -24.13
CA PHE A 100 0.25 13.00 -25.58
C PHE A 100 -0.04 11.60 -26.16
N PHE A 101 0.22 10.56 -25.40
CA PHE A 101 0.10 9.18 -25.84
C PHE A 101 -1.09 8.50 -25.16
N THR A 102 -2.19 8.34 -25.90
CA THR A 102 -3.47 7.86 -25.38
C THR A 102 -3.82 6.43 -25.81
N SER A 103 -3.01 5.80 -26.66
CA SER A 103 -3.24 4.40 -27.05
C SER A 103 -3.01 3.44 -25.88
N PHE A 104 -3.76 2.33 -25.82
CA PHE A 104 -3.63 1.34 -24.75
C PHE A 104 -2.19 0.85 -24.56
N ILE A 105 -1.46 0.57 -25.64
CA ILE A 105 -0.06 0.09 -25.55
C ILE A 105 0.84 1.17 -24.94
N ALA A 106 0.68 2.42 -25.35
CA ALA A 106 1.46 3.53 -24.80
C ALA A 106 1.16 3.72 -23.30
N LEU A 107 -0.12 3.70 -22.92
CA LEU A 107 -0.51 3.76 -21.51
C LEU A 107 0.07 2.59 -20.71
N PHE A 108 -0.01 1.37 -21.23
CA PHE A 108 0.56 0.18 -20.59
C PHE A 108 2.07 0.34 -20.31
N LEU A 109 2.83 0.85 -21.28
CA LEU A 109 4.27 1.10 -21.11
C LEU A 109 4.55 2.23 -20.12
N ILE A 110 3.71 3.28 -20.09
CA ILE A 110 3.82 4.38 -19.12
C ILE A 110 3.55 3.86 -17.70
N TYR A 111 2.56 2.99 -17.51
CA TYR A 111 2.27 2.37 -16.21
C TYR A 111 3.40 1.43 -15.75
N ALA A 112 3.98 0.66 -16.68
CA ALA A 112 5.19 -0.13 -16.39
C ALA A 112 6.37 0.78 -16.00
N LEU A 113 6.57 1.91 -16.72
CA LEU A 113 7.58 2.92 -16.37
C LEU A 113 7.36 3.47 -14.96
N TRP A 114 6.11 3.84 -14.60
CA TRP A 114 5.80 4.30 -13.25
C TRP A 114 6.04 3.24 -12.19
N GLY A 115 5.84 1.94 -12.50
CA GLY A 115 6.21 0.84 -11.62
C GLY A 115 7.72 0.77 -11.38
N VAL A 116 8.53 0.96 -12.43
CA VAL A 116 9.99 1.04 -12.30
C VAL A 116 10.39 2.26 -11.47
N THR A 117 9.86 3.44 -11.79
CA THR A 117 10.30 4.69 -11.16
C THR A 117 9.81 4.86 -9.73
N SER A 118 8.63 4.36 -9.36
CA SER A 118 8.08 4.53 -8.02
C SER A 118 8.31 3.33 -7.09
N LEU A 119 8.25 2.12 -7.60
CA LEU A 119 8.38 0.91 -6.76
C LEU A 119 9.81 0.37 -6.77
N LEU A 120 10.44 0.24 -7.96
CA LEU A 120 11.74 -0.41 -8.07
C LEU A 120 12.90 0.52 -7.66
N THR A 121 12.91 1.76 -8.13
CA THR A 121 14.04 2.67 -7.89
C THR A 121 13.81 3.63 -6.73
N PHE A 122 12.57 4.13 -6.54
CA PHE A 122 12.28 5.11 -5.51
C PHE A 122 12.13 4.50 -4.11
N TRP A 123 11.25 3.51 -3.97
CA TRP A 123 10.84 3.03 -2.65
C TRP A 123 12.00 2.49 -1.79
N PRO A 124 12.86 1.58 -2.30
CA PRO A 124 14.00 1.08 -1.54
C PRO A 124 15.01 2.20 -1.19
N ALA A 125 15.27 3.12 -2.13
CA ALA A 125 16.16 4.25 -1.90
C ALA A 125 15.60 5.22 -0.85
N LEU A 126 14.28 5.45 -0.87
CA LEU A 126 13.57 6.27 0.11
C LEU A 126 13.73 5.72 1.52
N LEU A 127 13.41 4.44 1.72
CA LEU A 127 13.51 3.78 3.03
C LEU A 127 14.95 3.79 3.54
N LYS A 128 15.92 3.58 2.66
CA LYS A 128 17.34 3.66 3.00
C LYS A 128 17.72 5.05 3.54
N ILE A 129 17.33 6.13 2.84
CA ILE A 129 17.64 7.49 3.31
C ILE A 129 16.90 7.79 4.61
N VAL A 130 15.63 7.42 4.76
CA VAL A 130 14.87 7.62 6.01
C VAL A 130 15.58 6.94 7.19
N ARG A 131 16.03 5.69 7.02
CA ARG A 131 16.79 4.97 8.05
C ARG A 131 18.06 5.70 8.47
N MET A 132 18.73 6.36 7.54
CA MET A 132 19.98 7.09 7.82
C MET A 132 19.77 8.44 8.49
N GLN A 133 18.52 8.96 8.59
CA GLN A 133 18.21 10.23 9.25
C GLN A 133 18.10 10.14 10.77
N ALA A 134 18.10 8.93 11.36
CA ALA A 134 17.88 8.71 12.78
C ALA A 134 18.90 7.72 13.35
N ASN A 135 19.21 7.87 14.66
CA ASN A 135 20.01 6.92 15.39
C ASN A 135 19.20 5.62 15.62
N GLU A 136 19.85 4.56 16.07
CA GLU A 136 19.21 3.26 16.27
C GLU A 136 18.03 3.30 17.26
N ASP A 137 18.16 4.06 18.33
CA ASP A 137 17.14 4.30 19.35
C ASP A 137 16.00 5.22 18.89
N GLU A 138 16.20 5.97 17.82
CA GLU A 138 15.22 6.92 17.26
C GLU A 138 14.47 6.37 16.02
N GLN A 139 14.83 5.16 15.52
CA GLN A 139 14.28 4.61 14.25
C GLN A 139 12.75 4.52 14.26
N SER A 140 12.17 4.02 15.35
CA SER A 140 10.71 3.90 15.47
C SER A 140 10.01 5.27 15.37
N ARG A 141 10.61 6.31 15.94
CA ARG A 141 10.09 7.69 15.84
C ARG A 141 10.21 8.24 14.43
N ALA A 142 11.36 7.99 13.77
CA ALA A 142 11.59 8.44 12.40
C ALA A 142 10.57 7.83 11.43
N TYR A 143 10.35 6.53 11.49
CA TYR A 143 9.35 5.86 10.66
C TYR A 143 7.92 6.27 11.05
N GLY A 144 7.64 6.51 12.32
CA GLY A 144 6.33 7.00 12.77
C GLY A 144 6.02 8.39 12.19
N ILE A 145 6.99 9.32 12.25
CA ILE A 145 6.86 10.66 11.64
C ILE A 145 6.72 10.55 10.12
N PHE A 146 7.53 9.71 9.49
CA PHE A 146 7.50 9.45 8.07
C PHE A 146 6.12 8.95 7.60
N GLU A 147 5.59 7.89 8.21
CA GLU A 147 4.29 7.34 7.82
C GLU A 147 3.12 8.26 8.18
N GLY A 148 3.19 8.95 9.32
CA GLY A 148 2.18 9.95 9.70
C GLY A 148 2.13 11.11 8.69
N THR A 149 3.30 11.64 8.31
CA THR A 149 3.39 12.72 7.30
C THR A 149 2.93 12.24 5.93
N ARG A 150 3.27 11.01 5.52
CA ARG A 150 2.75 10.42 4.27
C ARG A 150 1.23 10.34 4.27
N GLY A 151 0.64 9.89 5.38
CA GLY A 151 -0.81 9.82 5.52
C GLY A 151 -1.49 11.17 5.36
N ILE A 152 -0.99 12.20 6.06
CA ILE A 152 -1.50 13.57 5.96
C ILE A 152 -1.33 14.12 4.54
N THR A 153 -0.15 13.94 3.94
CA THR A 153 0.12 14.39 2.58
C THR A 153 -0.81 13.73 1.57
N ASN A 154 -1.09 12.43 1.74
CA ASN A 154 -2.03 11.68 0.89
C ASN A 154 -3.43 12.32 0.92
N VAL A 155 -3.94 12.63 2.10
CA VAL A 155 -5.24 13.29 2.27
C VAL A 155 -5.25 14.66 1.55
N ILE A 156 -4.21 15.46 1.76
CA ILE A 156 -4.13 16.81 1.19
C ILE A 156 -4.10 16.78 -0.34
N HIS A 157 -3.15 16.04 -0.94
CA HIS A 157 -3.02 16.06 -2.40
C HIS A 157 -4.23 15.40 -3.10
N MET A 158 -4.86 14.38 -2.49
CA MET A 158 -6.08 13.79 -3.03
C MET A 158 -7.29 14.74 -2.93
N ALA A 159 -7.42 15.49 -1.84
CA ALA A 159 -8.45 16.53 -1.73
C ALA A 159 -8.27 17.62 -2.80
N ILE A 160 -7.03 18.07 -3.03
CA ILE A 160 -6.71 19.03 -4.09
C ILE A 160 -7.04 18.45 -5.46
N ALA A 161 -6.63 17.21 -5.75
CA ALA A 161 -6.92 16.55 -7.02
C ALA A 161 -8.43 16.41 -7.26
N THR A 162 -9.20 16.04 -6.23
CA THR A 162 -10.67 15.94 -6.32
C THR A 162 -11.31 17.29 -6.57
N ALA A 163 -10.83 18.37 -5.93
CA ALA A 163 -11.29 19.73 -6.18
C ALA A 163 -10.99 20.20 -7.62
N ILE A 164 -9.77 19.91 -8.12
CA ILE A 164 -9.39 20.18 -9.52
C ILE A 164 -10.32 19.44 -10.48
N PHE A 165 -10.52 18.13 -10.27
CA PHE A 165 -11.41 17.34 -11.11
C PHE A 165 -12.83 17.91 -11.13
N GLY A 166 -13.43 18.14 -9.96
CA GLY A 166 -14.79 18.65 -9.84
C GLY A 166 -14.98 20.05 -10.47
N PHE A 167 -13.97 20.91 -10.34
CA PHE A 167 -13.99 22.24 -10.97
C PHE A 167 -14.01 22.16 -12.50
N PHE A 168 -13.05 21.45 -13.10
CA PHE A 168 -12.91 21.39 -14.56
C PHE A 168 -13.94 20.48 -15.22
N GLN A 169 -14.39 19.42 -14.55
CA GLN A 169 -15.49 18.58 -15.02
C GLN A 169 -16.77 19.42 -15.18
N LYS A 170 -17.07 20.25 -14.17
CA LYS A 170 -18.28 21.10 -14.19
C LYS A 170 -18.23 22.22 -15.22
N GLN A 171 -17.04 22.80 -15.46
CA GLN A 171 -16.84 23.93 -16.35
C GLN A 171 -16.72 23.51 -17.82
N ILE A 172 -16.12 22.34 -18.09
CA ILE A 172 -15.75 21.91 -19.46
C ILE A 172 -16.22 20.47 -19.70
N THR A 173 -15.45 19.46 -19.26
CA THR A 173 -15.71 18.02 -19.43
C THR A 173 -14.95 17.19 -18.41
N GLU A 174 -15.32 15.91 -18.23
CA GLU A 174 -14.58 14.95 -17.41
C GLU A 174 -13.14 14.74 -17.89
N ALA A 175 -12.95 14.70 -19.23
CA ALA A 175 -11.61 14.60 -19.81
C ALA A 175 -10.72 15.80 -19.46
N SER A 176 -11.30 17.00 -19.37
CA SER A 176 -10.58 18.19 -18.90
C SER A 176 -10.19 18.07 -17.42
N GLY A 177 -11.09 17.57 -16.58
CA GLY A 177 -10.80 17.27 -15.18
C GLY A 177 -9.60 16.33 -15.04
N LEU A 178 -9.60 15.22 -15.78
CA LEU A 178 -8.48 14.26 -15.78
C LEU A 178 -7.18 14.88 -16.27
N ARG A 179 -7.22 15.67 -17.36
CA ARG A 179 -6.04 16.35 -17.89
C ARG A 179 -5.35 17.23 -16.86
N TRP A 180 -6.13 18.00 -16.10
CA TRP A 180 -5.58 18.87 -15.07
C TRP A 180 -5.05 18.11 -13.86
N ILE A 181 -5.67 16.97 -13.48
CA ILE A 181 -5.12 16.06 -12.47
C ILE A 181 -3.77 15.49 -12.93
N ILE A 182 -3.65 15.06 -14.18
CA ILE A 182 -2.40 14.54 -14.73
C ILE A 182 -1.31 15.61 -14.70
N ILE A 183 -1.63 16.85 -15.10
CA ILE A 183 -0.69 17.96 -15.02
C ILE A 183 -0.26 18.20 -13.57
N PHE A 184 -1.21 18.26 -12.63
CA PHE A 184 -0.93 18.44 -11.21
C PHE A 184 0.02 17.37 -10.68
N TYR A 185 -0.28 16.09 -10.90
CA TYR A 185 0.56 14.98 -10.47
C TYR A 185 1.85 14.80 -11.28
N SER A 186 1.98 15.45 -12.44
CA SER A 186 3.23 15.48 -13.21
C SER A 186 4.18 16.53 -12.68
N VAL A 187 3.67 17.74 -12.41
CA VAL A 187 4.48 18.90 -11.97
C VAL A 187 5.05 18.66 -10.57
N ILE A 188 4.24 18.19 -9.62
CA ILE A 188 4.67 18.10 -8.22
C ILE A 188 5.87 17.16 -8.02
N PRO A 189 5.92 15.92 -8.55
CA PRO A 189 7.11 15.09 -8.41
C PRO A 189 8.35 15.72 -9.04
N ILE A 190 8.23 16.41 -10.17
CA ILE A 190 9.35 17.10 -10.80
C ILE A 190 9.88 18.20 -9.87
N VAL A 191 9.00 19.04 -9.32
CA VAL A 191 9.37 20.08 -8.36
C VAL A 191 10.04 19.48 -7.12
N CYS A 192 9.49 18.39 -6.58
CA CYS A 192 10.11 17.66 -5.47
C CYS A 192 11.48 17.09 -5.85
N GLY A 193 11.63 16.54 -7.06
CA GLY A 193 12.90 16.01 -7.56
C GLY A 193 13.99 17.10 -7.63
N PHE A 194 13.66 18.27 -8.16
CA PHE A 194 14.57 19.42 -8.15
C PHE A 194 14.86 19.92 -6.73
N ALA A 195 13.87 20.01 -5.86
CA ALA A 195 14.08 20.38 -4.46
C ALA A 195 15.04 19.41 -3.75
N PHE A 196 14.94 18.10 -4.04
CA PHE A 196 15.82 17.09 -3.45
C PHE A 196 17.28 17.21 -3.88
N LEU A 197 17.56 17.75 -5.07
CA LEU A 197 18.94 18.05 -5.48
C LEU A 197 19.65 18.98 -4.49
N PHE A 198 18.92 19.93 -3.90
CA PHE A 198 19.48 20.97 -3.03
C PHE A 198 19.27 20.67 -1.54
N LEU A 199 18.11 20.11 -1.17
CA LEU A 199 17.67 19.98 0.23
C LEU A 199 18.06 18.64 0.87
N VAL A 200 18.19 17.55 0.10
CA VAL A 200 18.53 16.24 0.64
C VAL A 200 20.04 16.01 0.47
N LYS A 201 20.74 15.80 1.59
CA LYS A 201 22.16 15.43 1.57
C LYS A 201 22.28 13.93 1.35
N GLU A 202 23.23 13.51 0.50
CA GLU A 202 23.61 12.11 0.38
C GLU A 202 24.25 11.69 1.70
N PRO A 203 23.70 10.66 2.38
CA PRO A 203 24.35 10.19 3.59
C PRO A 203 25.67 9.48 3.24
N THR A 204 26.72 9.75 4.00
CA THR A 204 28.02 9.09 3.83
C THR A 204 27.88 7.59 4.15
N ARG A 205 28.33 6.76 3.24
CA ARG A 205 28.23 5.30 3.37
C ARG A 205 29.17 4.84 4.48
N SER A 206 28.65 4.30 5.59
CA SER A 206 29.48 3.66 6.58
C SER A 206 29.95 2.30 6.05
N ALA A 207 31.20 1.90 6.36
CA ALA A 207 31.77 0.61 5.95
C ALA A 207 30.97 -0.59 6.53
N GLU A 208 30.22 -0.38 7.62
CA GLU A 208 29.34 -1.37 8.23
C GLU A 208 28.08 -1.70 7.40
N ASP A 209 27.57 -0.74 6.60
CA ASP A 209 26.42 -0.98 5.72
C ASP A 209 26.80 -1.88 4.50
N ALA A 210 28.09 -2.14 4.27
CA ALA A 210 28.59 -3.02 3.20
C ALA A 210 28.74 -4.50 3.64
N SER A 211 28.62 -4.81 4.93
CA SER A 211 28.84 -6.13 5.52
C SER A 211 27.58 -6.99 5.67
N GLY A 212 26.51 -6.66 4.94
CA GLY A 212 25.33 -7.54 4.87
C GLY A 212 25.74 -8.97 4.53
N GLU A 213 25.48 -9.94 5.41
CA GLU A 213 25.71 -11.36 5.14
C GLU A 213 25.17 -11.70 3.75
N LYS A 214 26.01 -12.29 2.90
CA LYS A 214 25.59 -12.70 1.56
C LYS A 214 24.44 -13.70 1.69
N LEU A 215 23.27 -13.33 1.19
CA LEU A 215 22.12 -14.22 1.11
C LEU A 215 22.52 -15.52 0.41
N LYS A 216 22.34 -16.64 1.07
CA LYS A 216 22.55 -17.96 0.51
C LYS A 216 21.23 -18.49 -0.04
N LEU A 217 21.27 -19.17 -1.16
CA LEU A 217 20.08 -19.83 -1.73
C LEU A 217 19.44 -20.79 -0.71
N GLN A 218 20.26 -21.40 0.15
CA GLN A 218 19.82 -22.27 1.22
C GLN A 218 18.90 -21.55 2.22
N ASP A 219 19.18 -20.29 2.56
CA ASP A 219 18.37 -19.48 3.49
C ASP A 219 16.95 -19.26 2.94
N ILE A 220 16.81 -19.09 1.61
CA ILE A 220 15.51 -18.99 0.94
C ILE A 220 14.75 -20.31 1.05
N VAL A 221 15.42 -21.44 0.79
CA VAL A 221 14.81 -22.77 0.90
C VAL A 221 14.37 -23.07 2.34
N ASP A 222 15.18 -22.67 3.31
CA ASP A 222 14.89 -22.89 4.72
C ASP A 222 13.63 -22.09 5.16
N VAL A 223 13.48 -20.85 4.69
CA VAL A 223 12.26 -20.06 4.95
C VAL A 223 11.04 -20.68 4.27
N LEU A 224 11.15 -21.13 3.02
CA LEU A 224 10.06 -21.77 2.27
C LEU A 224 9.59 -23.10 2.91
N LYS A 225 10.46 -23.77 3.66
CA LYS A 225 10.11 -24.99 4.43
C LYS A 225 9.32 -24.70 5.71
N MET A 226 9.25 -23.44 6.17
CA MET A 226 8.52 -23.09 7.38
C MET A 226 7.02 -22.97 7.12
N PRO A 227 6.13 -23.80 7.72
CA PRO A 227 4.68 -23.69 7.47
C PRO A 227 4.10 -22.33 7.88
N ALA A 228 4.71 -21.67 8.90
CA ALA A 228 4.31 -20.35 9.36
C ALA A 228 4.34 -19.31 8.25
N ILE A 229 5.35 -19.34 7.35
CA ILE A 229 5.50 -18.35 6.29
C ILE A 229 4.34 -18.41 5.30
N TRP A 230 3.86 -19.62 4.98
CA TRP A 230 2.75 -19.81 4.04
C TRP A 230 1.43 -19.29 4.57
N ILE A 231 1.20 -19.41 5.90
CA ILE A 231 0.00 -18.83 6.53
C ILE A 231 0.11 -17.30 6.52
N ILE A 232 1.29 -16.73 6.83
CA ILE A 232 1.52 -15.28 6.75
C ILE A 232 1.29 -14.79 5.31
N ILE A 233 1.84 -15.47 4.30
CA ILE A 233 1.61 -15.16 2.89
C ILE A 233 0.11 -15.19 2.56
N GLY A 234 -0.61 -16.21 3.00
CA GLY A 234 -2.05 -16.32 2.79
C GLY A 234 -2.85 -15.20 3.45
N LEU A 235 -2.50 -14.82 4.68
CA LEU A 235 -3.11 -13.68 5.40
C LEU A 235 -2.84 -12.36 4.69
N MET A 236 -1.61 -12.15 4.21
CA MET A 236 -1.27 -10.98 3.41
C MET A 236 -2.02 -10.96 2.08
N PHE A 237 -2.00 -12.08 1.35
CA PHE A 237 -2.66 -12.22 0.05
C PHE A 237 -4.16 -11.90 0.13
N THR A 238 -4.86 -12.53 1.09
CA THR A 238 -6.30 -12.33 1.27
C THR A 238 -6.64 -10.90 1.65
N SER A 239 -5.90 -10.30 2.57
CA SER A 239 -6.11 -8.91 2.98
C SER A 239 -5.73 -7.92 1.88
N TYR A 240 -4.63 -8.18 1.13
CA TYR A 240 -4.19 -7.30 0.06
C TYR A 240 -5.10 -7.38 -1.18
N THR A 241 -5.80 -8.50 -1.37
CA THR A 241 -6.88 -8.58 -2.36
C THR A 241 -7.93 -7.50 -2.09
N PHE A 242 -8.32 -7.27 -0.84
CA PHE A 242 -9.20 -6.16 -0.48
C PHE A 242 -8.58 -4.80 -0.80
N ASN A 243 -7.29 -4.60 -0.51
CA ASN A 243 -6.60 -3.35 -0.79
C ASN A 243 -6.67 -2.96 -2.26
N MET A 244 -6.55 -3.92 -3.17
CA MET A 244 -6.68 -3.68 -4.60
C MET A 244 -8.14 -3.61 -5.08
N SER A 245 -9.04 -4.25 -4.35
CA SER A 245 -10.46 -4.36 -4.73
C SER A 245 -11.31 -3.14 -4.34
N ILE A 246 -10.92 -2.38 -3.30
CA ILE A 246 -11.67 -1.18 -2.88
C ILE A 246 -11.80 -0.12 -3.97
N TYR A 247 -10.89 -0.11 -4.94
CA TYR A 247 -10.94 0.83 -6.06
C TYR A 247 -12.11 0.57 -7.00
N TYR A 248 -12.68 -0.64 -6.99
CA TYR A 248 -13.89 -0.99 -7.75
C TYR A 248 -15.18 -0.52 -7.06
N PHE A 249 -15.08 0.05 -5.85
CA PHE A 249 -16.20 0.74 -5.22
C PHE A 249 -16.54 2.06 -5.93
N THR A 250 -15.57 2.72 -6.59
CA THR A 250 -15.83 3.88 -7.44
C THR A 250 -16.77 3.54 -8.59
N PRO A 251 -16.42 2.64 -9.53
CA PRO A 251 -17.32 2.30 -10.64
C PRO A 251 -18.60 1.58 -10.18
N TYR A 252 -18.61 0.93 -9.03
CA TYR A 252 -19.84 0.40 -8.43
C TYR A 252 -20.79 1.54 -8.00
N ALA A 253 -20.24 2.58 -7.35
CA ALA A 253 -21.03 3.73 -6.91
C ALA A 253 -21.62 4.52 -8.10
N SER A 254 -20.87 4.71 -9.18
CA SER A 254 -21.36 5.41 -10.38
C SER A 254 -22.29 4.55 -11.23
N ASN A 255 -21.89 3.33 -11.59
CA ASN A 255 -22.59 2.51 -12.59
C ASN A 255 -23.79 1.75 -12.03
N ILE A 256 -23.74 1.35 -10.73
CA ILE A 256 -24.81 0.54 -10.12
C ILE A 256 -25.71 1.41 -9.22
N ILE A 257 -25.10 2.27 -8.42
CA ILE A 257 -25.87 3.14 -7.50
C ILE A 257 -26.31 4.44 -8.21
N GLY A 258 -25.66 4.82 -9.32
CA GLY A 258 -26.02 5.99 -10.11
C GLY A 258 -25.56 7.32 -9.50
N THR A 259 -24.47 7.30 -8.71
CA THR A 259 -23.93 8.52 -8.12
C THR A 259 -23.12 9.33 -9.15
N SER A 260 -22.88 10.62 -8.87
CA SER A 260 -22.00 11.41 -9.72
C SER A 260 -20.56 10.92 -9.66
N ALA A 261 -19.76 11.14 -10.72
CA ALA A 261 -18.35 10.77 -10.79
C ALA A 261 -17.52 11.35 -9.63
N VAL A 262 -17.82 12.59 -9.20
CA VAL A 262 -17.17 13.23 -8.05
C VAL A 262 -17.50 12.47 -6.76
N PHE A 263 -18.76 12.14 -6.54
CA PHE A 263 -19.16 11.40 -5.33
C PHE A 263 -18.57 9.98 -5.33
N ALA A 264 -18.58 9.29 -6.46
CA ALA A 264 -17.98 7.98 -6.61
C ALA A 264 -16.47 8.01 -6.27
N ALA A 265 -15.74 9.03 -6.74
CA ALA A 265 -14.35 9.24 -6.37
C ALA A 265 -14.17 9.45 -4.85
N VAL A 266 -15.04 10.26 -4.22
CA VAL A 266 -15.02 10.50 -2.76
C VAL A 266 -15.21 9.22 -1.97
N VAL A 267 -16.05 8.28 -2.42
CA VAL A 267 -16.24 6.98 -1.76
C VAL A 267 -14.90 6.23 -1.62
N THR A 268 -14.09 6.22 -2.67
CA THR A 268 -12.78 5.52 -2.61
C THR A 268 -11.70 6.37 -1.93
N VAL A 269 -11.72 7.70 -2.08
CA VAL A 269 -10.82 8.61 -1.34
C VAL A 269 -11.04 8.50 0.17
N LEU A 270 -12.25 8.22 0.63
CA LEU A 270 -12.58 7.99 2.05
C LEU A 270 -11.70 6.90 2.67
N ALA A 271 -11.25 5.92 1.89
CA ALA A 271 -10.31 4.89 2.35
C ALA A 271 -9.03 5.49 2.95
N GLN A 272 -8.52 6.58 2.37
CA GLN A 272 -7.28 7.21 2.85
C GLN A 272 -7.49 7.90 4.21
N TYR A 273 -8.67 8.45 4.46
CA TYR A 273 -9.01 9.00 5.78
C TYR A 273 -9.15 7.88 6.82
N CYS A 274 -9.83 6.79 6.45
CA CYS A 274 -9.95 5.61 7.32
C CYS A 274 -8.57 5.03 7.68
N ARG A 275 -7.61 5.04 6.77
CA ARG A 275 -6.24 4.57 7.01
C ARG A 275 -5.55 5.28 8.16
N LEU A 276 -5.73 6.60 8.28
CA LEU A 276 -5.09 7.40 9.33
C LEU A 276 -5.47 6.93 10.75
N VAL A 277 -6.69 6.44 10.91
CA VAL A 277 -7.23 5.99 12.19
C VAL A 277 -7.07 4.50 12.38
N ALA A 278 -7.39 3.72 11.35
CA ALA A 278 -7.51 2.26 11.46
C ALA A 278 -6.17 1.56 11.71
N ALA A 279 -5.08 1.99 11.08
CA ALA A 279 -3.79 1.33 11.23
C ALA A 279 -3.20 1.48 12.65
N PRO A 280 -3.16 2.68 13.27
CA PRO A 280 -2.73 2.82 14.67
C PRO A 280 -3.66 2.10 15.66
N VAL A 281 -4.98 2.24 15.48
CA VAL A 281 -5.97 1.59 16.37
C VAL A 281 -5.88 0.08 16.29
N GLY A 282 -5.73 -0.49 15.08
CA GLY A 282 -5.56 -1.92 14.88
C GLY A 282 -4.33 -2.48 15.61
N GLY A 283 -3.19 -1.78 15.52
CA GLY A 283 -1.98 -2.13 16.26
C GLY A 283 -2.19 -2.11 17.78
N PHE A 284 -2.74 -1.00 18.30
CA PHE A 284 -3.00 -0.85 19.74
C PHE A 284 -3.99 -1.92 20.28
N VAL A 285 -5.04 -2.23 19.53
CA VAL A 285 -5.99 -3.29 19.92
C VAL A 285 -5.32 -4.68 19.86
N ALA A 286 -4.44 -4.91 18.88
CA ALA A 286 -3.71 -6.18 18.76
C ALA A 286 -2.71 -6.42 19.92
N ASP A 287 -2.14 -5.36 20.47
CA ASP A 287 -1.28 -5.47 21.67
C ASP A 287 -2.07 -5.89 22.92
N ARG A 288 -3.34 -5.47 23.01
CA ARG A 288 -4.22 -5.79 24.15
C ARG A 288 -4.89 -7.17 24.03
N PHE A 289 -5.26 -7.55 22.82
CA PHE A 289 -5.89 -8.85 22.55
C PHE A 289 -4.87 -9.81 21.90
N SER A 290 -5.24 -10.72 21.03
CA SER A 290 -4.27 -11.45 20.24
C SER A 290 -4.31 -10.96 18.78
N LYS A 291 -3.15 -10.91 18.12
CA LYS A 291 -3.02 -10.46 16.74
C LYS A 291 -3.96 -11.23 15.81
N SER A 292 -4.02 -12.56 15.98
CA SER A 292 -4.91 -13.42 15.19
C SER A 292 -6.39 -13.16 15.45
N THR A 293 -6.79 -12.80 16.69
CA THR A 293 -8.18 -12.46 17.00
C THR A 293 -8.58 -11.12 16.40
N VAL A 294 -7.71 -10.11 16.47
CA VAL A 294 -7.97 -8.79 15.87
C VAL A 294 -8.07 -8.91 14.36
N MET A 295 -7.14 -9.62 13.73
CA MET A 295 -7.16 -9.84 12.28
C MET A 295 -8.36 -10.66 11.83
N LEU A 296 -8.80 -11.66 12.62
CA LEU A 296 -10.02 -12.40 12.39
C LEU A 296 -11.25 -11.47 12.39
N GLY A 297 -11.37 -10.62 13.41
CA GLY A 297 -12.42 -9.59 13.47
C GLY A 297 -12.41 -8.68 12.25
N GLY A 298 -11.23 -8.30 11.78
CA GLY A 298 -11.04 -7.52 10.55
C GLY A 298 -11.56 -8.27 9.30
N PHE A 299 -11.24 -9.55 9.13
CA PHE A 299 -11.75 -10.33 7.99
C PHE A 299 -13.27 -10.51 8.05
N VAL A 300 -13.84 -10.77 9.23
CA VAL A 300 -15.30 -10.85 9.41
C VAL A 300 -15.95 -9.50 9.05
N ALA A 301 -15.40 -8.39 9.52
CA ALA A 301 -15.91 -7.05 9.20
C ALA A 301 -15.81 -6.74 7.70
N MET A 302 -14.69 -7.09 7.04
CA MET A 302 -14.55 -6.94 5.59
C MET A 302 -15.60 -7.76 4.82
N GLY A 303 -15.85 -9.01 5.24
CA GLY A 303 -16.89 -9.86 4.65
C GLY A 303 -18.28 -9.27 4.82
N ILE A 304 -18.65 -8.82 6.03
CA ILE A 304 -19.94 -8.16 6.31
C ILE A 304 -20.07 -6.87 5.50
N GLY A 305 -19.05 -6.00 5.49
CA GLY A 305 -19.08 -4.75 4.72
C GLY A 305 -19.28 -4.99 3.23
N THR A 306 -18.60 -6.01 2.67
CA THR A 306 -18.77 -6.38 1.25
C THR A 306 -20.16 -6.97 0.97
N ALA A 307 -20.71 -7.77 1.89
CA ALA A 307 -22.08 -8.27 1.76
C ALA A 307 -23.12 -7.14 1.83
N LEU A 308 -22.91 -6.13 2.68
CA LEU A 308 -23.71 -4.91 2.69
C LEU A 308 -23.62 -4.13 1.39
N MET A 309 -22.44 -4.06 0.74
CA MET A 309 -22.30 -3.46 -0.59
C MET A 309 -23.20 -4.15 -1.62
N LEU A 310 -23.32 -5.48 -1.59
CA LEU A 310 -24.24 -6.22 -2.46
C LEU A 310 -25.69 -5.87 -2.17
N ALA A 311 -26.07 -5.76 -0.90
CA ALA A 311 -27.44 -5.46 -0.49
C ALA A 311 -27.88 -4.01 -0.86
N VAL A 312 -26.94 -3.06 -0.88
CA VAL A 312 -27.19 -1.65 -1.20
C VAL A 312 -27.76 -1.46 -2.61
N ALA A 313 -27.41 -2.32 -3.58
CA ALA A 313 -27.95 -2.25 -4.94
C ALA A 313 -29.47 -2.45 -5.01
N GLY A 314 -30.06 -3.15 -4.05
CA GLY A 314 -31.52 -3.39 -3.96
C GLY A 314 -32.31 -2.29 -3.20
N ILE A 315 -31.62 -1.25 -2.72
CA ILE A 315 -32.21 -0.15 -1.95
C ILE A 315 -32.24 1.11 -2.82
N SER A 316 -33.12 2.05 -2.53
CA SER A 316 -33.21 3.30 -3.27
C SER A 316 -33.30 4.50 -2.32
N GLY A 317 -32.99 5.69 -2.87
CA GLY A 317 -33.07 6.95 -2.15
C GLY A 317 -31.90 7.23 -1.22
N GLN A 318 -32.09 8.14 -0.26
CA GLN A 318 -31.03 8.63 0.62
C GLN A 318 -30.42 7.53 1.49
N LEU A 319 -31.19 6.54 1.90
CA LEU A 319 -30.73 5.40 2.69
C LEU A 319 -29.67 4.58 1.94
N GLN A 320 -29.82 4.42 0.63
CA GLN A 320 -28.84 3.74 -0.23
C GLN A 320 -27.45 4.38 -0.13
N ILE A 321 -27.40 5.71 -0.22
CA ILE A 321 -26.14 6.49 -0.15
C ILE A 321 -25.48 6.35 1.23
N VAL A 322 -26.27 6.44 2.30
CA VAL A 322 -25.76 6.27 3.66
C VAL A 322 -25.19 4.86 3.86
N LEU A 323 -25.91 3.83 3.45
CA LEU A 323 -25.48 2.45 3.58
C LEU A 323 -24.25 2.13 2.72
N LEU A 324 -24.12 2.73 1.53
CA LEU A 324 -22.91 2.63 0.70
C LEU A 324 -21.68 3.14 1.45
N ILE A 325 -21.77 4.35 2.05
CA ILE A 325 -20.67 4.96 2.81
C ILE A 325 -20.33 4.10 4.03
N VAL A 326 -21.35 3.63 4.77
CA VAL A 326 -21.15 2.79 5.96
C VAL A 326 -20.48 1.47 5.57
N ALA A 327 -20.98 0.76 4.54
CA ALA A 327 -20.43 -0.48 4.07
C ALA A 327 -18.95 -0.33 3.62
N ALA A 328 -18.66 0.70 2.82
CA ALA A 328 -17.31 1.02 2.39
C ALA A 328 -16.39 1.33 3.58
N SER A 329 -16.86 2.13 4.54
CA SER A 329 -16.09 2.49 5.75
C SER A 329 -15.75 1.27 6.60
N ILE A 330 -16.67 0.33 6.77
CA ILE A 330 -16.42 -0.93 7.48
C ILE A 330 -15.28 -1.70 6.81
N VAL A 331 -15.32 -1.84 5.49
CA VAL A 331 -14.25 -2.51 4.73
C VAL A 331 -12.92 -1.79 4.89
N TYR A 332 -12.89 -0.45 4.75
CA TYR A 332 -11.66 0.33 4.84
C TYR A 332 -11.01 0.27 6.22
N LEU A 333 -11.79 0.48 7.28
CA LEU A 333 -11.30 0.43 8.66
C LEU A 333 -10.73 -0.96 9.00
N ALA A 334 -11.46 -2.01 8.66
CA ALA A 334 -11.04 -3.39 8.90
C ALA A 334 -9.77 -3.76 8.11
N MET A 335 -9.73 -3.39 6.83
CA MET A 335 -8.60 -3.68 5.95
C MET A 335 -7.31 -3.01 6.43
N PHE A 336 -7.36 -1.70 6.74
CA PHE A 336 -6.16 -0.99 7.20
C PHE A 336 -5.74 -1.39 8.62
N SER A 337 -6.67 -1.80 9.48
CA SER A 337 -6.34 -2.44 10.75
C SER A 337 -5.52 -3.71 10.56
N ASN A 338 -5.95 -4.59 9.64
CA ASN A 338 -5.23 -5.83 9.34
C ASN A 338 -3.86 -5.57 8.69
N TYR A 339 -3.76 -4.54 7.84
CA TYR A 339 -2.52 -4.21 7.12
C TYR A 339 -1.34 -3.93 8.05
N GLY A 340 -1.59 -3.28 9.19
CA GLY A 340 -0.57 -3.01 10.21
C GLY A 340 -0.03 -4.23 10.94
N LEU A 341 -0.70 -5.40 10.82
CA LEU A 341 -0.37 -6.58 11.62
C LEU A 341 0.50 -7.62 10.90
N PHE A 342 0.63 -7.58 9.57
CA PHE A 342 1.24 -8.66 8.77
C PHE A 342 2.58 -9.15 9.30
N PHE A 343 3.54 -8.26 9.44
CA PHE A 343 4.90 -8.63 9.84
C PHE A 343 5.06 -8.93 11.32
N SER A 344 4.07 -8.54 12.14
CA SER A 344 4.06 -8.85 13.55
C SER A 344 3.86 -10.35 13.85
N PHE A 345 3.32 -11.10 12.88
CA PHE A 345 3.18 -12.56 12.97
C PHE A 345 4.50 -13.32 12.86
N MET A 346 5.56 -12.70 12.35
CA MET A 346 6.86 -13.39 12.19
C MET A 346 7.47 -13.80 13.53
N SER A 347 7.30 -13.00 14.58
CA SER A 347 7.76 -13.32 15.94
C SER A 347 6.96 -14.49 16.54
N GLU A 348 5.63 -14.52 16.36
CA GLU A 348 4.80 -15.63 16.82
C GLU A 348 5.08 -16.93 16.05
N GLY A 349 5.42 -16.83 14.77
CA GLY A 349 5.80 -17.94 13.91
C GLY A 349 7.21 -18.46 14.14
N LYS A 350 7.95 -17.88 15.12
CA LYS A 350 9.35 -18.24 15.47
C LYS A 350 10.30 -18.17 14.28
N ILE A 351 10.09 -17.22 13.37
CA ILE A 351 11.01 -17.00 12.26
C ILE A 351 12.30 -16.39 12.82
N PRO A 352 13.46 -17.03 12.63
CA PRO A 352 14.72 -16.56 13.18
C PRO A 352 15.05 -15.15 12.68
N LEU A 353 15.54 -14.27 13.56
CA LEU A 353 15.92 -12.89 13.21
C LEU A 353 16.88 -12.84 12.01
N ARG A 354 17.83 -13.80 11.93
CA ARG A 354 18.76 -13.93 10.81
C ARG A 354 18.05 -14.10 9.45
N LEU A 355 16.89 -14.79 9.43
CA LEU A 355 16.12 -15.08 8.23
C LEU A 355 14.96 -14.10 8.01
N SER A 356 14.73 -13.16 8.92
CA SER A 356 13.56 -12.27 8.86
C SER A 356 13.52 -11.40 7.62
N GLY A 357 14.67 -10.93 7.13
CA GLY A 357 14.74 -10.15 5.88
C GLY A 357 14.28 -10.95 4.66
N ILE A 358 14.71 -12.22 4.55
CA ILE A 358 14.30 -13.13 3.48
C ILE A 358 12.80 -13.45 3.60
N ALA A 359 12.36 -13.73 4.83
CA ALA A 359 10.96 -14.04 5.11
C ALA A 359 10.04 -12.87 4.76
N ILE A 360 10.42 -11.62 5.11
CA ILE A 360 9.69 -10.40 4.73
C ILE A 360 9.66 -10.24 3.21
N GLY A 361 10.79 -10.41 2.53
CA GLY A 361 10.88 -10.31 1.08
C GLY A 361 9.97 -11.32 0.36
N LEU A 362 10.04 -12.60 0.74
CA LEU A 362 9.19 -13.66 0.19
C LEU A 362 7.71 -13.43 0.50
N ALA A 363 7.38 -13.09 1.77
CA ALA A 363 6.02 -12.81 2.17
C ALA A 363 5.46 -11.59 1.41
N SER A 364 6.25 -10.54 1.20
CA SER A 364 5.83 -9.37 0.42
C SER A 364 5.64 -9.72 -1.05
N THR A 365 6.56 -10.46 -1.67
CA THR A 365 6.46 -10.84 -3.08
C THR A 365 5.19 -11.64 -3.36
N LEU A 366 4.92 -12.67 -2.56
CA LEU A 366 3.76 -13.54 -2.76
C LEU A 366 2.47 -12.96 -2.15
N GLY A 367 2.57 -12.30 -1.01
CA GLY A 367 1.43 -11.69 -0.32
C GLY A 367 0.86 -10.47 -1.03
N TYR A 368 1.68 -9.73 -1.79
CA TYR A 368 1.23 -8.59 -2.61
C TYR A 368 0.95 -8.95 -4.07
N LEU A 369 1.00 -10.23 -4.43
CA LEU A 369 0.60 -10.70 -5.76
C LEU A 369 -0.81 -10.24 -6.21
N PRO A 370 -1.80 -10.01 -5.32
CA PRO A 370 -3.07 -9.41 -5.72
C PRO A 370 -2.95 -8.02 -6.38
N GLU A 371 -1.84 -7.30 -6.24
CA GLU A 371 -1.60 -6.06 -6.99
C GLU A 371 -1.60 -6.27 -8.51
N VAL A 372 -1.20 -7.46 -8.93
CA VAL A 372 -1.25 -7.89 -10.33
C VAL A 372 -2.55 -8.61 -10.66
N LEU A 373 -2.97 -9.54 -9.80
CA LEU A 373 -4.08 -10.46 -10.11
C LEU A 373 -5.46 -9.81 -9.95
N ALA A 374 -5.66 -8.99 -8.90
CA ALA A 374 -6.99 -8.45 -8.62
C ALA A 374 -7.49 -7.46 -9.69
N PRO A 375 -6.67 -6.52 -10.21
CA PRO A 375 -7.10 -5.65 -11.31
C PRO A 375 -7.44 -6.41 -12.58
N LEU A 376 -6.65 -7.45 -12.95
CA LEU A 376 -6.93 -8.29 -14.11
C LEU A 376 -8.24 -9.08 -13.94
N ALA A 377 -8.42 -9.70 -12.77
CA ALA A 377 -9.62 -10.47 -12.49
C ALA A 377 -10.88 -9.59 -12.51
N ALA A 378 -10.83 -8.45 -11.82
CA ALA A 378 -11.94 -7.51 -11.79
C ALA A 378 -12.28 -6.99 -13.19
N GLY A 379 -11.27 -6.51 -13.93
CA GLY A 379 -11.47 -5.99 -15.29
C GLY A 379 -12.11 -7.03 -16.22
N ASN A 380 -11.59 -8.26 -16.21
CA ASN A 380 -12.15 -9.34 -17.03
C ASN A 380 -13.59 -9.72 -16.64
N ILE A 381 -13.88 -9.77 -15.33
CA ILE A 381 -15.23 -10.08 -14.84
C ILE A 381 -16.21 -8.97 -15.26
N LEU A 382 -15.83 -7.70 -15.09
CA LEU A 382 -16.70 -6.58 -15.41
C LEU A 382 -16.94 -6.41 -16.93
N ASP A 383 -15.98 -6.77 -17.78
CA ASP A 383 -16.17 -6.81 -19.22
C ASP A 383 -17.06 -7.97 -19.66
N ARG A 384 -16.93 -9.14 -19.01
CA ARG A 384 -17.66 -10.35 -19.39
C ARG A 384 -19.09 -10.37 -18.87
N TYR A 385 -19.34 -9.77 -17.73
CA TYR A 385 -20.64 -9.77 -17.05
C TYR A 385 -21.10 -8.33 -16.79
N ALA A 386 -21.97 -7.84 -17.68
CA ALA A 386 -22.46 -6.46 -17.61
C ALA A 386 -23.34 -6.19 -16.37
N GLY A 387 -23.35 -4.96 -15.91
CA GLY A 387 -24.24 -4.48 -14.86
C GLY A 387 -23.95 -5.12 -13.49
N ASN A 388 -25.00 -5.35 -12.72
CA ASN A 388 -24.92 -5.85 -11.34
C ASN A 388 -24.20 -7.23 -11.24
N THR A 389 -24.37 -8.09 -12.24
CA THR A 389 -23.84 -9.46 -12.23
C THR A 389 -22.32 -9.48 -12.09
N GLY A 390 -21.61 -8.62 -12.82
CA GLY A 390 -20.14 -8.51 -12.72
C GLY A 390 -19.68 -8.15 -11.32
N TYR A 391 -20.33 -7.16 -10.69
CA TYR A 391 -20.02 -6.75 -9.32
C TYR A 391 -20.39 -7.83 -8.31
N TYR A 392 -21.51 -8.54 -8.50
CA TYR A 392 -21.91 -9.63 -7.60
C TYR A 392 -20.89 -10.77 -7.61
N ILE A 393 -20.39 -11.15 -8.79
CA ILE A 393 -19.33 -12.17 -8.91
C ILE A 393 -18.05 -11.66 -8.24
N TYR A 394 -17.62 -10.43 -8.53
CA TYR A 394 -16.36 -9.91 -7.99
C TYR A 394 -16.41 -9.72 -6.47
N PHE A 395 -17.48 -9.15 -5.94
CA PHE A 395 -17.67 -9.00 -4.49
C PHE A 395 -17.87 -10.35 -3.80
N GLY A 396 -18.46 -11.34 -4.48
CA GLY A 396 -18.50 -12.73 -4.03
C GLY A 396 -17.09 -13.33 -3.85
N ILE A 397 -16.16 -13.04 -4.78
CA ILE A 397 -14.74 -13.40 -4.63
C ILE A 397 -14.12 -12.70 -3.42
N MET A 398 -14.40 -11.41 -3.20
CA MET A 398 -13.91 -10.70 -2.02
C MET A 398 -14.41 -11.35 -0.73
N ILE A 399 -15.69 -11.72 -0.66
CA ILE A 399 -16.25 -12.43 0.51
C ILE A 399 -15.56 -13.79 0.71
N ALA A 400 -15.31 -14.53 -0.36
CA ALA A 400 -14.57 -15.80 -0.28
C ALA A 400 -13.13 -15.58 0.24
N MET A 401 -12.46 -14.50 -0.16
CA MET A 401 -11.14 -14.11 0.38
C MET A 401 -11.22 -13.74 1.87
N ALA A 402 -12.29 -13.05 2.30
CA ALA A 402 -12.51 -12.75 3.72
C ALA A 402 -12.69 -14.04 4.54
N VAL A 403 -13.47 -14.99 4.04
CA VAL A 403 -13.65 -16.29 4.69
C VAL A 403 -12.34 -17.07 4.77
N LEU A 404 -11.57 -17.11 3.67
CA LEU A 404 -10.26 -17.76 3.66
C LEU A 404 -9.30 -17.12 4.67
N GLY A 405 -9.23 -15.77 4.70
CA GLY A 405 -8.43 -15.04 5.68
C GLY A 405 -8.85 -15.33 7.12
N ALA A 406 -10.17 -15.38 7.39
CA ALA A 406 -10.71 -15.75 8.70
C ALA A 406 -10.31 -17.18 9.12
N VAL A 407 -10.39 -18.13 8.20
CA VAL A 407 -9.94 -19.52 8.43
C VAL A 407 -8.46 -19.57 8.77
N LEU A 408 -7.61 -18.86 8.00
CA LEU A 408 -6.17 -18.77 8.26
C LEU A 408 -5.87 -18.15 9.63
N CYS A 409 -6.63 -17.14 10.07
CA CYS A 409 -6.49 -16.56 11.41
C CYS A 409 -6.82 -17.59 12.50
N VAL A 410 -7.87 -18.41 12.32
CA VAL A 410 -8.24 -19.47 13.28
C VAL A 410 -7.15 -20.54 13.33
N VAL A 411 -6.64 -20.96 12.17
CA VAL A 411 -5.53 -21.92 12.09
C VAL A 411 -4.29 -21.36 12.81
N TRP A 412 -3.93 -20.11 12.52
CA TRP A 412 -2.80 -19.45 13.20
C TRP A 412 -2.98 -19.39 14.71
N GLY A 413 -4.14 -18.94 15.16
CA GLY A 413 -4.44 -18.81 16.61
C GLY A 413 -4.32 -20.14 17.35
N ARG A 414 -4.73 -21.26 16.73
CA ARG A 414 -4.64 -22.60 17.32
C ARG A 414 -3.24 -23.21 17.28
N THR A 415 -2.44 -22.90 16.26
CA THR A 415 -1.11 -23.51 16.07
C THR A 415 0.00 -22.67 16.71
N TYR A 416 0.11 -21.41 16.33
CA TYR A 416 1.22 -20.52 16.74
C TYR A 416 0.84 -19.58 17.88
N GLY A 417 -0.34 -18.95 17.80
CA GLY A 417 -0.77 -17.93 18.75
C GLY A 417 -0.92 -18.47 20.18
N LYS A 418 -1.48 -19.66 20.34
CA LYS A 418 -1.64 -20.31 21.65
C LYS A 418 -0.28 -20.61 22.29
N ARG A 419 0.64 -21.22 21.54
CA ARG A 419 2.00 -21.55 22.01
C ARG A 419 2.78 -20.30 22.40
N TYR A 420 2.74 -19.27 21.57
CA TYR A 420 3.41 -18.00 21.87
C TYR A 420 2.89 -17.36 23.16
N LYS A 421 1.56 -17.36 23.37
CA LYS A 421 0.94 -16.82 24.58
C LYS A 421 1.36 -17.59 25.85
N GLU A 422 1.46 -18.90 25.77
CA GLU A 422 1.92 -19.77 26.87
C GLU A 422 3.39 -19.46 27.21
N GLU A 423 4.27 -19.36 26.21
CA GLU A 423 5.69 -19.02 26.40
C GLU A 423 5.90 -17.63 27.02
N MET A 424 5.12 -16.63 26.55
CA MET A 424 5.21 -15.27 27.10
C MET A 424 4.73 -15.20 28.53
N ARG A 425 3.73 -15.99 28.93
CA ARG A 425 3.29 -16.11 30.33
C ARG A 425 4.37 -16.75 31.23
N GLN A 426 5.03 -17.79 30.74
CA GLN A 426 6.12 -18.44 31.46
C GLN A 426 7.30 -17.48 31.71
N LYS A 427 7.74 -16.76 30.63
CA LYS A 427 8.80 -15.75 30.76
C LYS A 427 8.45 -14.62 31.73
N ALA A 428 7.23 -14.13 31.73
CA ALA A 428 6.77 -13.11 32.65
C ALA A 428 6.76 -13.60 34.09
N ALA A 429 6.37 -14.86 34.34
CA ALA A 429 6.42 -15.47 35.67
C ALA A 429 7.85 -15.66 36.15
N GLU A 430 8.79 -16.08 35.30
CA GLU A 430 10.21 -16.22 35.59
C GLU A 430 10.85 -14.86 35.93
N GLN A 431 10.56 -13.80 35.18
CA GLN A 431 11.06 -12.45 35.48
C GLN A 431 10.55 -11.92 36.81
N SER A 432 9.26 -12.07 37.09
CA SER A 432 8.69 -11.68 38.41
C SER A 432 9.27 -12.48 39.58
N ALA A 433 9.65 -13.74 39.37
CA ALA A 433 10.30 -14.56 40.38
C ALA A 433 11.78 -14.14 40.65
N VAL A 434 12.45 -13.55 39.67
CA VAL A 434 13.80 -13.00 39.77
C VAL A 434 13.80 -11.63 40.46
N GLU A 435 12.83 -10.76 40.13
CA GLU A 435 12.69 -9.42 40.75
C GLU A 435 12.26 -9.47 42.22
N ASN A 436 11.63 -10.56 42.66
CA ASN A 436 11.21 -10.78 44.06
C ASN A 436 12.25 -11.53 44.93
N LYS A 437 13.43 -11.82 44.38
CA LYS A 437 14.59 -12.37 45.09
C LYS A 437 15.66 -11.29 45.27
#